data_686ac5ed50eee5117185ab5987b8c4e7
#
_entry.id   686ac5ed50eee5117185ab5987b8c4e7
#
_cell.length_a   1.000
_cell.length_b   1.000
_cell.length_c   1.000
_cell.angle_alpha   90.00
_cell.angle_beta   90.00
_cell.angle_gamma   90.00
#
_symmetry.space_group_name_H-M   'P 1'
#
loop_
_entity.id
_entity.type
_entity.pdbx_description
1 polymer ?
#
loop_
_entity_poly.entity_id
_entity_poly.type
_entity_poly.pdbx_seq_one_letter_code
_entity_poly.pdbx_strand_id
1 'polypeptide(L)'
;MAQTKENNPAPRAKAPAAPKAAAANGTAPAGEKHTRPTTRRPYYNRRPRRAQQPKEAATPIHIYPLGGLGEVGKNMTVYECNGDMIIVDCGLVFPDSEMFGVDMVIPDFTFVVQNKDKIKGLLITHGHEDHIGRMEAK
;
A
#
# COMPACT_ATOMS: atom_id res chain seq x y z
N MET A 1 30.32 -6.00 42.24
CA MET A 1 29.19 -5.06 42.44
C MET A 1 29.09 -4.16 41.24
N ALA A 2 28.22 -4.47 40.28
CA ALA A 2 27.97 -3.66 39.09
C ALA A 2 26.49 -3.29 39.10
N GLN A 3 26.22 -1.98 39.14
CA GLN A 3 24.88 -1.41 39.23
C GLN A 3 24.23 -1.43 37.85
N THR A 4 23.08 -2.07 37.72
CA THR A 4 22.16 -2.02 36.60
C THR A 4 21.46 -0.66 36.57
N LYS A 5 21.63 0.12 35.50
CA LYS A 5 20.87 1.34 35.25
C LYS A 5 19.53 0.96 34.63
N GLU A 6 18.45 1.16 35.36
CA GLU A 6 17.09 1.15 34.86
C GLU A 6 16.86 2.32 33.88
N ASN A 7 16.46 1.98 32.67
CA ASN A 7 16.08 2.94 31.64
C ASN A 7 14.57 3.21 31.75
N ASN A 8 14.21 4.34 32.42
CA ASN A 8 12.84 4.79 32.57
C ASN A 8 12.44 5.66 31.35
N PRO A 9 11.39 5.32 30.58
CA PRO A 9 10.95 6.14 29.44
C PRO A 9 10.22 7.40 29.92
N ALA A 10 10.58 8.55 29.33
CA ALA A 10 10.01 9.86 29.61
C ALA A 10 8.51 9.96 29.27
N PRO A 11 7.71 10.77 30.00
CA PRO A 11 6.28 10.91 29.77
C PRO A 11 5.98 11.70 28.50
N ARG A 12 5.06 11.14 27.70
CA ARG A 12 4.54 11.69 26.44
C ARG A 12 3.75 12.97 26.69
N ALA A 13 4.17 14.09 26.09
CA ALA A 13 3.49 15.38 26.18
C ALA A 13 2.08 15.32 25.55
N LYS A 14 1.09 15.86 26.28
CA LYS A 14 -0.30 16.01 25.80
C LYS A 14 -0.41 17.19 24.85
N ALA A 15 -1.09 16.98 23.72
CA ALA A 15 -1.42 18.00 22.74
C ALA A 15 -2.41 19.03 23.33
N PRO A 16 -2.34 20.34 22.94
CA PRO A 16 -3.22 21.37 23.44
C PRO A 16 -4.63 21.25 22.82
N ALA A 17 -5.66 21.49 23.64
CA ALA A 17 -7.05 21.48 23.25
C ALA A 17 -7.40 22.74 22.43
N ALA A 18 -8.26 22.57 21.41
CA ALA A 18 -8.80 23.65 20.59
C ALA A 18 -9.76 24.55 21.38
N PRO A 19 -9.82 25.88 21.10
CA PRO A 19 -10.70 26.80 21.81
C PRO A 19 -12.15 26.65 21.35
N LYS A 20 -13.10 26.63 22.34
CA LYS A 20 -14.54 26.68 22.12
C LYS A 20 -14.98 28.07 21.66
N ALA A 21 -15.70 28.15 20.52
CA ALA A 21 -16.33 29.38 20.06
C ALA A 21 -17.49 29.79 20.99
N ALA A 22 -17.48 31.04 21.39
CA ALA A 22 -18.53 31.68 22.19
C ALA A 22 -19.75 32.02 21.32
N ALA A 23 -20.93 31.67 21.79
CA ALA A 23 -22.22 32.08 21.21
C ALA A 23 -22.50 33.54 21.52
N ALA A 24 -22.63 34.39 20.50
CA ALA A 24 -23.15 35.73 20.63
C ALA A 24 -24.66 35.76 20.30
N ASN A 25 -25.47 36.10 21.28
CA ASN A 25 -26.88 36.44 21.11
C ASN A 25 -26.96 37.82 20.45
N GLY A 26 -27.52 37.88 19.25
CA GLY A 26 -27.89 39.12 18.55
C GLY A 26 -29.34 39.09 18.17
N THR A 27 -30.12 39.96 18.84
CA THR A 27 -31.55 40.28 18.60
C THR A 27 -31.75 40.81 17.18
N ALA A 28 -32.67 40.22 16.42
CA ALA A 28 -33.08 40.66 15.08
C ALA A 28 -34.19 41.73 15.18
N PRO A 29 -34.15 42.83 14.37
CA PRO A 29 -35.31 43.70 14.17
C PRO A 29 -36.24 43.16 13.07
N ALA A 30 -37.52 43.30 13.31
CA ALA A 30 -38.59 42.93 12.40
C ALA A 30 -38.71 43.87 11.19
N GLY A 31 -39.04 43.30 10.02
CA GLY A 31 -39.80 44.00 8.99
C GLY A 31 -39.01 44.37 7.74
N GLU A 32 -39.18 43.55 6.71
CA GLU A 32 -39.53 44.02 5.37
C GLU A 32 -39.81 42.81 4.46
N LYS A 33 -41.02 42.74 3.91
CA LYS A 33 -41.43 41.68 2.97
C LYS A 33 -40.84 42.01 1.60
N HIS A 34 -39.66 41.52 1.30
CA HIS A 34 -39.14 41.49 -0.08
C HIS A 34 -39.74 40.30 -0.83
N THR A 35 -40.63 40.59 -1.76
CA THR A 35 -41.09 39.67 -2.78
C THR A 35 -39.91 39.27 -3.68
N ARG A 36 -39.44 38.05 -3.52
CA ARG A 36 -38.35 37.46 -4.33
C ARG A 36 -38.88 37.18 -5.73
N PRO A 37 -38.23 37.69 -6.79
CA PRO A 37 -38.58 37.28 -8.17
C PRO A 37 -38.27 35.79 -8.34
N THR A 38 -39.27 35.03 -8.78
CA THR A 38 -39.13 33.63 -9.18
C THR A 38 -38.37 33.56 -10.50
N THR A 39 -37.03 33.65 -10.44
CA THR A 39 -36.24 33.29 -11.58
C THR A 39 -36.32 31.78 -11.80
N ARG A 40 -37.04 31.36 -12.83
CA ARG A 40 -37.06 29.99 -13.32
C ARG A 40 -35.58 29.56 -13.53
N ARG A 41 -35.14 28.58 -12.74
CA ARG A 41 -33.80 27.93 -12.99
C ARG A 41 -33.78 27.40 -14.42
N PRO A 42 -32.73 27.70 -15.20
CA PRO A 42 -32.60 27.13 -16.53
C PRO A 42 -32.59 25.61 -16.43
N TYR A 43 -33.37 24.98 -17.29
CA TYR A 43 -33.45 23.53 -17.45
C TYR A 43 -32.05 23.03 -17.78
N TYR A 44 -31.33 22.52 -16.78
CA TYR A 44 -30.00 21.92 -16.98
C TYR A 44 -30.17 20.76 -17.95
N ASN A 45 -29.66 20.92 -19.18
CA ASN A 45 -29.55 19.92 -20.19
C ASN A 45 -28.89 18.68 -19.57
N ARG A 46 -29.68 17.68 -19.18
CA ARG A 46 -29.17 16.38 -18.75
C ARG A 46 -28.45 15.82 -19.98
N ARG A 47 -27.10 15.91 -19.97
CA ARG A 47 -26.30 15.19 -20.96
C ARG A 47 -26.80 13.74 -20.96
N PRO A 48 -27.06 13.14 -22.14
CA PRO A 48 -27.50 11.77 -22.21
C PRO A 48 -26.45 10.92 -21.46
N ARG A 49 -26.93 10.11 -20.53
CA ARG A 49 -26.06 9.12 -19.85
C ARG A 49 -25.44 8.29 -20.97
N ARG A 50 -24.14 8.49 -21.19
CA ARG A 50 -23.34 7.64 -22.09
C ARG A 50 -23.65 6.20 -21.69
N ALA A 51 -24.23 5.43 -22.61
CA ALA A 51 -24.52 4.02 -22.38
C ALA A 51 -23.23 3.38 -21.87
N GLN A 52 -23.29 2.79 -20.67
CA GLN A 52 -22.15 2.05 -20.13
C GLN A 52 -21.96 0.86 -21.06
N GLN A 53 -20.84 0.86 -21.76
CA GLN A 53 -20.41 -0.32 -22.51
C GLN A 53 -20.37 -1.49 -21.52
N PRO A 54 -20.75 -2.71 -21.93
CA PRO A 54 -20.62 -3.89 -21.08
C PRO A 54 -19.19 -3.91 -20.55
N LYS A 55 -19.03 -3.93 -19.23
CA LYS A 55 -17.71 -4.16 -18.64
C LYS A 55 -17.28 -5.55 -19.10
N GLU A 56 -16.25 -5.60 -19.93
CA GLU A 56 -15.55 -6.86 -20.19
C GLU A 56 -15.22 -7.48 -18.82
N ALA A 57 -15.44 -8.79 -18.70
CA ALA A 57 -15.15 -9.48 -17.47
C ALA A 57 -13.67 -9.24 -17.14
N ALA A 58 -13.40 -8.66 -15.97
CA ALA A 58 -12.04 -8.37 -15.56
C ALA A 58 -11.27 -9.70 -15.47
N THR A 59 -10.14 -9.78 -16.17
CA THR A 59 -9.25 -10.94 -16.08
C THR A 59 -8.67 -11.00 -14.67
N PRO A 60 -8.76 -12.12 -13.97
CA PRO A 60 -8.20 -12.26 -12.63
C PRO A 60 -6.66 -12.18 -12.68
N ILE A 61 -6.10 -11.50 -11.69
CA ILE A 61 -4.66 -11.50 -11.43
C ILE A 61 -4.43 -12.34 -10.19
N HIS A 62 -3.56 -13.35 -10.29
CA HIS A 62 -3.11 -14.14 -9.16
C HIS A 62 -1.78 -13.59 -8.65
N ILE A 63 -1.63 -13.52 -7.34
CA ILE A 63 -0.44 -13.01 -6.66
C ILE A 63 0.10 -14.10 -5.75
N TYR A 64 1.36 -14.49 -5.96
CA TYR A 64 2.05 -15.52 -5.19
C TYR A 64 3.25 -14.90 -4.47
N PRO A 65 3.13 -14.50 -3.20
CA PRO A 65 4.28 -14.08 -2.41
C PRO A 65 5.11 -15.31 -2.04
N LEU A 66 6.36 -15.36 -2.52
CA LEU A 66 7.29 -16.45 -2.24
C LEU A 66 8.23 -16.11 -1.09
N GLY A 67 8.38 -14.82 -0.76
CA GLY A 67 9.14 -14.32 0.37
C GLY A 67 8.79 -12.88 0.69
N GLY A 68 9.24 -12.37 1.83
CA GLY A 68 8.99 -11.00 2.29
C GLY A 68 7.62 -10.76 2.91
N LEU A 69 6.73 -11.76 2.97
CA LEU A 69 5.42 -11.63 3.58
C LEU A 69 5.47 -12.02 5.08
N GLY A 70 5.32 -11.02 5.95
CA GLY A 70 5.40 -11.23 7.40
C GLY A 70 6.83 -11.41 7.93
N GLU A 71 7.85 -11.20 7.11
CA GLU A 71 9.27 -11.27 7.44
C GLU A 71 10.04 -10.13 6.78
N VAL A 72 11.27 -9.89 7.22
CA VAL A 72 12.18 -8.92 6.60
C VAL A 72 13.15 -9.67 5.68
N GLY A 73 13.31 -9.17 4.44
CA GLY A 73 14.19 -9.77 3.45
C GLY A 73 13.54 -10.88 2.63
N LYS A 74 14.30 -11.51 1.74
CA LYS A 74 13.86 -12.51 0.77
C LYS A 74 12.69 -12.04 -0.11
N ASN A 75 12.61 -10.74 -0.39
CA ASN A 75 11.48 -10.17 -1.12
C ASN A 75 11.37 -10.79 -2.51
N MET A 76 10.26 -11.49 -2.76
CA MET A 76 9.96 -12.11 -4.05
C MET A 76 8.47 -12.36 -4.19
N THR A 77 7.87 -11.80 -5.24
CA THR A 77 6.45 -11.98 -5.53
C THR A 77 6.24 -12.27 -7.00
N VAL A 78 5.41 -13.27 -7.31
CA VAL A 78 5.01 -13.60 -8.69
C VAL A 78 3.59 -13.09 -8.92
N TYR A 79 3.39 -12.42 -10.05
CA TYR A 79 2.09 -11.99 -10.56
C TYR A 79 1.77 -12.78 -11.81
N GLU A 80 0.60 -13.39 -11.86
CA GLU A 80 0.10 -14.17 -12.99
C GLU A 80 -1.17 -13.54 -13.55
N CYS A 81 -1.20 -13.42 -14.88
CA CYS A 81 -2.38 -12.98 -15.62
C CYS A 81 -2.45 -13.76 -16.94
N ASN A 82 -3.57 -14.41 -17.23
CA ASN A 82 -3.78 -15.20 -18.45
C ASN A 82 -2.72 -16.28 -18.71
N GLY A 83 -2.09 -16.81 -17.66
CA GLY A 83 -1.03 -17.81 -17.80
C GLY A 83 0.37 -17.24 -18.02
N ASP A 84 0.52 -15.94 -18.22
CA ASP A 84 1.79 -15.24 -18.25
C ASP A 84 2.17 -14.77 -16.85
N MET A 85 3.45 -14.86 -16.49
CA MET A 85 3.97 -14.52 -15.17
C MET A 85 5.06 -13.47 -15.25
N ILE A 86 5.08 -12.57 -14.28
CA ILE A 86 6.22 -11.68 -13.98
C ILE A 86 6.63 -11.87 -12.53
N ILE A 87 7.92 -11.77 -12.27
CA ILE A 87 8.48 -11.80 -10.92
C ILE A 87 8.82 -10.37 -10.53
N VAL A 88 8.48 -9.98 -9.32
CA VAL A 88 8.88 -8.70 -8.74
C VAL A 88 9.81 -8.98 -7.57
N ASP A 89 11.02 -8.49 -7.68
CA ASP A 89 12.17 -8.70 -6.83
C ASP A 89 12.66 -10.17 -6.76
N CYS A 90 13.90 -10.34 -6.40
CA CYS A 90 14.57 -11.63 -6.24
C CYS A 90 15.63 -11.51 -5.14
N GLY A 91 15.14 -11.28 -3.92
CA GLY A 91 15.98 -10.94 -2.78
C GLY A 91 16.48 -12.13 -2.00
N LEU A 92 17.40 -11.83 -1.11
CA LEU A 92 17.92 -12.76 -0.10
C LEU A 92 17.80 -12.10 1.29
N VAL A 93 18.13 -12.87 2.32
CA VAL A 93 18.41 -12.33 3.66
C VAL A 93 19.69 -12.97 4.18
N PHE A 94 20.48 -12.21 4.92
CA PHE A 94 21.63 -12.73 5.63
C PHE A 94 21.18 -13.51 6.87
N PRO A 95 21.83 -14.63 7.19
CA PRO A 95 21.46 -15.46 8.33
C PRO A 95 21.70 -14.73 9.65
N ASP A 96 20.90 -15.07 10.65
CA ASP A 96 21.12 -14.66 12.02
C ASP A 96 22.34 -15.34 12.64
N SER A 97 22.85 -14.78 13.74
CA SER A 97 24.01 -15.33 14.46
C SER A 97 23.82 -16.76 14.96
N GLU A 98 22.60 -17.27 15.02
CA GLU A 98 22.26 -18.63 15.43
C GLU A 98 22.31 -19.64 14.28
N MET A 99 22.39 -19.17 13.01
CA MET A 99 22.42 -20.01 11.80
C MET A 99 23.87 -20.34 11.39
N PHE A 100 24.57 -21.15 12.18
CA PHE A 100 25.96 -21.52 11.93
C PHE A 100 26.14 -22.23 10.59
N GLY A 101 27.09 -21.76 9.76
CA GLY A 101 27.42 -22.37 8.44
C GLY A 101 26.43 -22.07 7.34
N VAL A 102 25.51 -21.13 7.54
CA VAL A 102 24.62 -20.61 6.52
C VAL A 102 25.16 -19.28 6.01
N ASP A 103 25.42 -19.16 4.71
CA ASP A 103 25.93 -17.91 4.10
C ASP A 103 24.80 -16.97 3.69
N MET A 104 23.66 -17.52 3.23
CA MET A 104 22.50 -16.75 2.82
C MET A 104 21.20 -17.56 2.92
N VAL A 105 20.08 -16.88 3.09
CA VAL A 105 18.75 -17.47 3.06
C VAL A 105 17.96 -16.88 1.90
N ILE A 106 17.34 -17.75 1.10
CA ILE A 106 16.62 -17.39 -0.12
C ILE A 106 15.18 -17.91 -0.07
N PRO A 107 14.26 -17.34 -0.85
CA PRO A 107 12.92 -17.91 -1.03
C PRO A 107 12.96 -19.32 -1.64
N ASP A 108 11.88 -20.09 -1.47
CA ASP A 108 11.70 -21.33 -2.21
C ASP A 108 11.38 -21.05 -3.68
N PHE A 109 12.29 -21.42 -4.57
CA PHE A 109 12.16 -21.24 -6.03
C PHE A 109 11.41 -22.36 -6.74
N THR A 110 10.95 -23.37 -6.04
CA THR A 110 10.30 -24.54 -6.65
C THR A 110 9.14 -24.12 -7.56
N PHE A 111 8.31 -23.19 -7.11
CA PHE A 111 7.19 -22.66 -7.92
C PHE A 111 7.67 -21.97 -9.21
N VAL A 112 8.74 -21.20 -9.13
CA VAL A 112 9.32 -20.49 -10.28
C VAL A 112 9.91 -21.47 -11.29
N VAL A 113 10.65 -22.45 -10.82
CA VAL A 113 11.26 -23.49 -11.68
C VAL A 113 10.19 -24.31 -12.41
N GLN A 114 9.11 -24.69 -11.73
CA GLN A 114 8.00 -25.43 -12.32
C GLN A 114 7.24 -24.64 -13.38
N ASN A 115 7.24 -23.31 -13.30
CA ASN A 115 6.52 -22.43 -14.21
C ASN A 115 7.42 -21.58 -15.10
N LYS A 116 8.69 -21.95 -15.28
CA LYS A 116 9.72 -21.17 -16.00
C LYS A 116 9.26 -20.70 -17.39
N ASP A 117 8.52 -21.54 -18.11
CA ASP A 117 8.06 -21.25 -19.47
C ASP A 117 6.99 -20.15 -19.54
N LYS A 118 6.33 -19.87 -18.41
CA LYS A 118 5.32 -18.82 -18.28
C LYS A 118 5.94 -17.48 -17.88
N ILE A 119 7.17 -17.47 -17.39
CA ILE A 119 7.82 -16.26 -16.88
C ILE A 119 8.26 -15.38 -18.03
N LYS A 120 7.74 -14.16 -18.09
CA LYS A 120 8.05 -13.17 -19.12
C LYS A 120 9.16 -12.19 -18.72
N GLY A 121 9.39 -12.04 -17.42
CA GLY A 121 10.45 -11.15 -16.94
C GLY A 121 10.52 -11.03 -15.44
N LEU A 122 11.59 -10.39 -14.99
CA LEU A 122 11.88 -10.01 -13.63
C LEU A 122 11.92 -8.48 -13.56
N LEU A 123 11.16 -7.90 -12.64
CA LEU A 123 11.18 -6.49 -12.31
C LEU A 123 11.88 -6.31 -10.97
N ILE A 124 12.80 -5.37 -10.89
CA ILE A 124 13.47 -5.00 -9.64
C ILE A 124 12.96 -3.65 -9.19
N THR A 125 12.47 -3.57 -7.95
CA THR A 125 11.96 -2.32 -7.38
C THR A 125 13.09 -1.36 -7.06
N HIS A 126 14.19 -1.86 -6.47
CA HIS A 126 15.38 -1.08 -6.14
C HIS A 126 16.58 -2.01 -5.83
N GLY A 127 17.74 -1.41 -5.62
CA GLY A 127 19.03 -2.10 -5.56
C GLY A 127 19.49 -2.60 -4.19
N HIS A 128 18.61 -2.75 -3.19
CA HIS A 128 19.00 -3.37 -1.93
C HIS A 128 19.10 -4.90 -2.05
N GLU A 129 19.98 -5.53 -1.28
CA GLU A 129 20.27 -6.97 -1.39
C GLU A 129 19.08 -7.86 -1.07
N ASP A 130 18.22 -7.43 -0.19
CA ASP A 130 16.96 -8.10 0.12
C ASP A 130 15.94 -8.05 -1.02
N HIS A 131 16.26 -7.35 -2.12
CA HIS A 131 15.48 -7.27 -3.37
C HIS A 131 16.23 -7.81 -4.59
N ILE A 132 17.56 -7.69 -4.65
CA ILE A 132 18.36 -8.09 -5.83
C ILE A 132 19.41 -9.17 -5.56
N GLY A 133 19.67 -9.51 -4.30
CA GLY A 133 20.84 -10.29 -3.91
C GLY A 133 20.97 -11.68 -4.56
N ARG A 134 19.90 -12.20 -5.17
CA ARG A 134 19.90 -13.50 -5.86
C ARG A 134 20.21 -13.40 -7.37
N MET A 135 20.34 -12.22 -7.94
CA MET A 135 20.55 -12.08 -9.39
C MET A 135 21.92 -12.58 -9.87
N GLU A 136 22.92 -12.66 -8.99
CA GLU A 136 24.28 -13.09 -9.33
C GLU A 136 24.51 -14.60 -9.22
N ALA A 137 23.56 -15.38 -8.75
CA ALA A 137 23.71 -16.83 -8.68
C ALA A 137 23.66 -17.43 -10.10
N LYS A 138 24.83 -17.77 -10.62
CA LYS A 138 25.03 -18.48 -11.89
C LYS A 138 24.55 -19.92 -11.80
#